data_21bd7c9b786ce4182709997a27907b13
#
_entry.id   21bd7c9b786ce4182709997a27907b13
#
_cell.length_a   1.000
_cell.length_b   1.000
_cell.length_c   1.000
_cell.angle_alpha   90.00
_cell.angle_beta   90.00
_cell.angle_gamma   90.00
#
_symmetry.space_group_name_H-M   'P 1'
#
loop_
_entity.id
_entity.type
_entity.pdbx_description
1 polymer ?
#
loop_
_entity_poly.entity_id
_entity_poly.type
_entity_poly.pdbx_seq_one_letter_code
_entity_poly.pdbx_strand_id
1 'polypeptide(L)'
;MSNSVKTDDVIFNFFKQICDEKDDQKCIELGNNWIKAMETNLANMEANLEEKDKIKHKEDIQNNRNHLNGLKNKSSAEWREYATKCMIEIMDSKV
;
A
#
# COMPACT_ATOMS: atom_id res chain seq x y z
N MET A 1 5.09 2.41 -23.67
CA MET A 1 4.56 1.69 -22.50
C MET A 1 4.49 2.62 -21.32
N SER A 2 3.37 2.63 -20.67
CA SER A 2 3.21 3.50 -19.51
C SER A 2 3.85 2.88 -18.27
N ASN A 3 4.51 3.71 -17.47
CA ASN A 3 5.12 3.27 -16.22
C ASN A 3 4.07 2.82 -15.19
N SER A 4 2.84 3.29 -15.33
CA SER A 4 1.75 2.92 -14.43
C SER A 4 1.39 1.43 -14.52
N VAL A 5 1.49 0.83 -15.71
CA VAL A 5 1.24 -0.61 -15.90
C VAL A 5 2.25 -1.44 -15.09
N LYS A 6 3.52 -1.06 -15.14
CA LYS A 6 4.57 -1.75 -14.35
C LYS A 6 4.35 -1.58 -12.85
N THR A 7 3.94 -0.40 -12.42
CA THR A 7 3.67 -0.12 -11.02
C THR A 7 2.52 -0.99 -10.51
N ASP A 8 1.43 -1.06 -11.26
CA ASP A 8 0.28 -1.89 -10.91
C ASP A 8 0.66 -3.36 -10.83
N ASP A 9 1.49 -3.85 -11.77
CA ASP A 9 1.95 -5.24 -11.76
C ASP A 9 2.82 -5.54 -10.53
N VAL A 10 3.69 -4.61 -10.14
CA VAL A 10 4.53 -4.76 -8.94
C VAL A 10 3.66 -4.83 -7.69
N ILE A 11 2.69 -3.94 -7.57
CA ILE A 11 1.77 -3.89 -6.43
C ILE A 11 0.92 -5.16 -6.40
N PHE A 12 0.38 -5.57 -7.53
CA PHE A 12 -0.42 -6.80 -7.64
C PHE A 12 0.38 -8.01 -7.19
N ASN A 13 1.61 -8.16 -7.69
CA ASN A 13 2.47 -9.28 -7.32
C ASN A 13 2.81 -9.27 -5.84
N PHE A 14 3.00 -8.11 -5.25
CA PHE A 14 3.26 -7.98 -3.83
C PHE A 14 2.10 -8.51 -2.99
N PHE A 15 0.89 -8.09 -3.33
CA PHE A 15 -0.31 -8.58 -2.63
C PHE A 15 -0.55 -10.06 -2.88
N LYS A 16 -0.23 -10.55 -4.09
CA LYS A 16 -0.30 -11.97 -4.39
C LYS A 16 0.63 -12.77 -3.49
N GLN A 17 1.84 -12.27 -3.24
CA GLN A 17 2.77 -12.92 -2.31
C GLN A 17 2.19 -13.02 -0.91
N ILE A 18 1.50 -11.98 -0.44
CA ILE A 18 0.84 -12.00 0.87
C ILE A 18 -0.22 -13.09 0.91
N CYS A 19 -1.04 -13.18 -0.14
CA CYS A 19 -2.10 -14.19 -0.22
C CYS A 19 -1.56 -15.62 -0.31
N ASP A 20 -0.47 -15.80 -1.04
CA ASP A 20 0.12 -17.12 -1.29
C ASP A 20 1.02 -17.60 -0.14
N GLU A 21 1.45 -16.71 0.75
CA GLU A 21 2.32 -17.07 1.87
C GLU A 21 1.54 -17.91 2.89
N LYS A 22 2.01 -19.14 3.09
CA LYS A 22 1.36 -20.10 4.00
C LYS A 22 1.78 -19.90 5.45
N ASP A 23 2.96 -19.34 5.67
CA ASP A 23 3.45 -19.03 7.02
C ASP A 23 2.85 -17.73 7.50
N ASP A 24 2.09 -17.78 8.59
CA ASP A 24 1.39 -16.60 9.11
C ASP A 24 2.35 -15.48 9.52
N GLN A 25 3.48 -15.84 10.11
CA GLN A 25 4.47 -14.86 10.53
C GLN A 25 5.07 -14.13 9.32
N LYS A 26 5.41 -14.86 8.27
CA LYS A 26 5.95 -14.27 7.04
C LYS A 26 4.91 -13.40 6.34
N CYS A 27 3.65 -13.81 6.37
CA CYS A 27 2.56 -13.02 5.82
C CYS A 27 2.48 -11.65 6.50
N ILE A 28 2.56 -11.63 7.83
CA ILE A 28 2.54 -10.40 8.62
C ILE A 28 3.79 -9.55 8.32
N GLU A 29 4.96 -10.17 8.19
CA GLU A 29 6.18 -9.46 7.84
C GLU A 29 6.08 -8.78 6.47
N LEU A 30 5.51 -9.45 5.48
CA LEU A 30 5.27 -8.86 4.17
C LEU A 30 4.35 -7.65 4.27
N GLY A 31 3.27 -7.76 5.05
CA GLY A 31 2.37 -6.65 5.29
C GLY A 31 3.05 -5.46 5.96
N ASN A 32 3.86 -5.72 6.97
CA ASN A 32 4.61 -4.67 7.68
C ASN A 32 5.65 -4.00 6.76
N ASN A 33 6.28 -4.76 5.88
CA ASN A 33 7.19 -4.20 4.88
C ASN A 33 6.47 -3.27 3.91
N TRP A 34 5.25 -3.63 3.51
CA TRP A 34 4.39 -2.78 2.70
C TRP A 34 4.11 -1.44 3.39
N ILE A 35 3.75 -1.49 4.67
CA ILE A 35 3.49 -0.28 5.45
C ILE A 35 4.71 0.63 5.50
N LYS A 36 5.89 0.08 5.77
CA LYS A 36 7.13 0.85 5.83
C LYS A 36 7.44 1.50 4.49
N ALA A 37 7.28 0.78 3.39
CA ALA A 37 7.51 1.31 2.05
C ALA A 37 6.56 2.48 1.76
N MET A 38 5.30 2.35 2.13
CA MET A 38 4.31 3.41 1.91
C MET A 38 4.56 4.62 2.79
N GLU A 39 4.95 4.42 4.04
CA GLU A 39 5.31 5.51 4.94
C GLU A 39 6.52 6.30 4.40
N THR A 40 7.52 5.59 3.88
CA THR A 40 8.69 6.22 3.26
C THR A 40 8.28 7.03 2.02
N ASN A 41 7.42 6.47 1.18
CA ASN A 41 6.94 7.17 -0.01
C ASN A 41 6.18 8.44 0.35
N LEU A 42 5.33 8.40 1.37
CA LEU A 42 4.60 9.58 1.83
C LEU A 42 5.54 10.65 2.37
N ALA A 43 6.54 10.26 3.15
CA ALA A 43 7.52 11.20 3.69
C ALA A 43 8.32 11.88 2.56
N ASN A 44 8.74 11.10 1.56
CA ASN A 44 9.46 11.63 0.41
C ASN A 44 8.59 12.58 -0.42
N MET A 45 7.34 12.21 -0.64
CA MET A 45 6.40 13.05 -1.38
C MET A 45 6.18 14.39 -0.65
N GLU A 46 5.95 14.33 0.66
CA GLU A 46 5.76 15.54 1.48
C GLU A 46 7.01 16.43 1.46
N ALA A 47 8.21 15.84 1.55
CA ALA A 47 9.47 16.58 1.54
C ALA A 47 9.72 17.31 0.21
N ASN A 48 9.18 16.79 -0.89
CA ASN A 48 9.36 17.35 -2.23
C ASN A 48 8.27 18.36 -2.63
N LEU A 49 7.22 18.52 -1.82
CA LEU A 49 6.15 19.47 -2.09
C LEU A 49 6.57 20.90 -1.71
N GLU A 50 6.15 21.85 -2.51
CA GLU A 50 6.27 23.27 -2.17
C GLU A 50 5.26 23.61 -1.05
N GLU A 51 5.50 24.70 -0.32
CA GLU A 51 4.65 25.11 0.82
C GLU A 51 3.17 25.17 0.46
N LYS A 52 2.83 25.80 -0.67
CA LYS A 52 1.43 25.91 -1.13
C LYS A 52 0.81 24.55 -1.41
N ASP A 53 1.60 23.60 -1.91
CA ASP A 53 1.14 22.25 -2.22
C ASP A 53 1.02 21.41 -0.97
N LYS A 54 1.89 21.63 0.02
CA LYS A 54 1.76 20.96 1.32
C LYS A 54 0.43 21.31 1.99
N ILE A 55 0.03 22.56 1.93
CA ILE A 55 -1.23 23.01 2.49
C ILE A 55 -2.40 22.37 1.73
N LYS A 56 -2.33 22.38 0.40
CA LYS A 56 -3.36 21.82 -0.47
C LYS A 56 -3.57 20.32 -0.26
N HIS A 57 -2.49 19.56 -0.07
CA HIS A 57 -2.54 18.12 0.05
C HIS A 57 -2.43 17.60 1.48
N LYS A 58 -2.43 18.48 2.46
CA LYS A 58 -2.27 18.12 3.87
C LYS A 58 -3.28 17.07 4.33
N GLU A 59 -4.53 17.26 3.96
CA GLU A 59 -5.61 16.35 4.35
C GLU A 59 -5.42 14.99 3.72
N ASP A 60 -5.07 14.94 2.42
CA ASP A 60 -4.85 13.69 1.70
C ASP A 60 -3.69 12.91 2.30
N ILE A 61 -2.60 13.59 2.61
CA ILE A 61 -1.42 12.96 3.23
C ILE A 61 -1.79 12.40 4.61
N GLN A 62 -2.53 13.17 5.40
CA GLN A 62 -2.95 12.72 6.73
C GLN A 62 -3.89 11.53 6.65
N ASN A 63 -4.82 11.52 5.69
CA ASN A 63 -5.73 10.40 5.48
C ASN A 63 -4.97 9.13 5.09
N ASN A 64 -3.96 9.25 4.24
CA ASN A 64 -3.12 8.11 3.88
C ASN A 64 -2.33 7.57 5.09
N ARG A 65 -1.80 8.45 5.92
CA ARG A 65 -1.12 8.04 7.15
C ARG A 65 -2.05 7.32 8.12
N ASN A 66 -3.26 7.83 8.27
CA ASN A 66 -4.28 7.20 9.12
C ASN A 66 -4.63 5.81 8.60
N HIS A 67 -4.76 5.66 7.29
CA HIS A 67 -5.01 4.37 6.66
C HIS A 67 -3.89 3.38 6.95
N LEU A 68 -2.64 3.80 6.76
CA LEU A 68 -1.48 2.95 7.05
C LEU A 68 -1.40 2.56 8.52
N ASN A 69 -1.70 3.48 9.42
CA ASN A 69 -1.73 3.18 10.85
C ASN A 69 -2.79 2.13 11.18
N GLY A 70 -3.91 2.14 10.48
CA GLY A 70 -4.96 1.15 10.64
C GLY A 70 -4.56 -0.25 10.19
N LEU A 71 -3.52 -0.37 9.35
CA LEU A 71 -3.03 -1.66 8.88
C LEU A 71 -2.01 -2.31 9.82
N LYS A 72 -1.47 -1.58 10.78
CA LYS A 72 -0.30 -2.02 11.56
C LYS A 72 -0.50 -3.24 12.44
N ASN A 73 -1.71 -3.54 12.86
CA ASN A 73 -1.97 -4.64 13.79
C ASN A 73 -2.83 -5.73 13.18
N LYS A 74 -2.78 -5.89 11.87
CA LYS A 74 -3.55 -6.92 11.20
C LYS A 74 -2.96 -8.30 11.45
N SER A 75 -3.84 -9.28 11.64
CA SER A 75 -3.47 -10.70 11.65
C SER A 75 -3.15 -11.16 10.22
N SER A 76 -2.58 -12.36 10.08
CA SER A 76 -2.32 -12.94 8.77
C SER A 76 -3.60 -13.09 7.94
N ALA A 77 -4.69 -13.52 8.55
CA ALA A 77 -5.99 -13.65 7.88
C ALA A 77 -6.49 -12.30 7.38
N GLU A 78 -6.38 -11.25 8.19
CA GLU A 78 -6.76 -9.90 7.82
C GLU A 78 -5.89 -9.35 6.68
N TRP A 79 -4.59 -9.63 6.71
CA TRP A 79 -3.69 -9.22 5.63
C TRP A 79 -4.04 -9.90 4.30
N ARG A 80 -4.36 -11.19 4.35
CA ARG A 80 -4.77 -11.93 3.15
C ARG A 80 -6.08 -11.38 2.58
N GLU A 81 -7.03 -11.06 3.44
CA GLU A 81 -8.29 -10.44 3.02
C GLU A 81 -8.06 -9.07 2.39
N TYR A 82 -7.26 -8.23 3.02
CA TYR A 82 -6.91 -6.91 2.50
C TYR A 82 -6.21 -7.02 1.15
N ALA A 83 -5.23 -7.91 1.04
CA ALA A 83 -4.50 -8.12 -0.22
C ALA A 83 -5.42 -8.60 -1.34
N THR A 84 -6.36 -9.50 -1.02
CA THR A 84 -7.34 -9.98 -2.00
C THR A 84 -8.21 -8.84 -2.52
N LYS A 85 -8.70 -7.98 -1.63
CA LYS A 85 -9.49 -6.81 -2.02
C LYS A 85 -8.72 -5.88 -2.92
N CYS A 86 -7.46 -5.60 -2.57
CA CYS A 86 -6.60 -4.73 -3.38
C CYS A 86 -6.33 -5.31 -4.76
N MET A 87 -6.10 -6.61 -4.86
CA MET A 87 -5.92 -7.28 -6.16
C MET A 87 -7.16 -7.18 -7.02
N ILE A 88 -8.33 -7.37 -6.44
CA ILE A 88 -9.62 -7.25 -7.15
C ILE A 88 -9.79 -5.82 -7.68
N GLU A 89 -9.51 -4.82 -6.86
CA GLU A 89 -9.60 -3.41 -7.27
C GLU A 89 -8.65 -3.09 -8.44
N ILE A 90 -7.43 -3.62 -8.40
CA ILE A 90 -6.47 -3.43 -9.49
C ILE A 90 -6.98 -4.08 -10.77
N MET A 91 -7.52 -5.30 -10.67
CA MET A 91 -8.08 -6.01 -11.84
C MET A 91 -9.27 -5.26 -12.41
N ASP A 92 -10.17 -4.77 -11.57
CA ASP A 92 -11.35 -4.02 -12.00
C ASP A 92 -10.95 -2.71 -12.69
N SER A 93 -9.90 -2.05 -12.23
CA SER A 93 -9.46 -0.78 -12.83
C SER A 93 -8.85 -0.94 -14.22
N LYS A 94 -8.49 -2.17 -14.61
CA LYS A 94 -7.92 -2.47 -15.94
C LYS A 94 -8.98 -2.80 -16.99
N VAL A 95 -10.21 -2.91 -16.60
CA VAL A 95 -11.31 -3.29 -17.50
C VAL A 95 -11.93 -2.09 -18.21
#